data_c26eaacedef1ab33399087609da7c865
#
_entry.id   c26eaacedef1ab33399087609da7c865
#
_cell.length_a   1.000
_cell.length_b   1.000
_cell.length_c   1.000
_cell.angle_alpha   90.00
_cell.angle_beta   90.00
_cell.angle_gamma   90.00
#
_symmetry.space_group_name_H-M   'P 1'
#
loop_
_entity.id
_entity.type
_entity.pdbx_description
1 polymer ?
#
loop_
_entity_poly.entity_id
_entity_poly.type
_entity_poly.pdbx_seq_one_letter_code
_entity_poly.pdbx_strand_id
1 'polypeptide(L)'
;MMELAGKTAFVTGGASGIGFALGRVLAEAGMNVMLADIERPALTSAVRGLSEEGLTNVRSVGCDVADPVSVEDAAEATFKAFGAVHVVCNNAGVAGGSGIDDISVETWRWVLDVNLMGVLHGVRTFLPHIRGHGQGGHIVNTASMAGMNSGLGFSPYSASKFAVVNMSEGLAMQLAPLDIGVTVLCPGFVRTRIWESTRNRQERYGPPDSHASKLAATLAKLNDSGLDPLGVARRVVAAIRENELYVFTHAGPEWRSELEVRFNTILRAMDSAAASEKLV
;
A
#
# COMPACT_ATOMS: atom_id res chain seq x y z
N MET A 1 7.33 21.67 -2.36
CA MET A 1 6.21 21.21 -1.49
C MET A 1 4.93 21.17 -2.32
N MET A 2 4.26 20.03 -2.37
CA MET A 2 3.05 19.87 -3.18
C MET A 2 1.84 20.54 -2.50
N GLU A 3 1.19 21.48 -3.22
CA GLU A 3 -0.13 22.00 -2.79
C GLU A 3 -1.22 20.97 -3.06
N LEU A 4 -2.08 20.71 -2.07
CA LEU A 4 -3.09 19.63 -2.15
C LEU A 4 -4.51 20.15 -2.41
N ALA A 5 -4.84 21.35 -1.95
CA ALA A 5 -6.18 21.91 -2.07
C ALA A 5 -6.63 21.98 -3.53
N GLY A 6 -7.87 21.56 -3.80
CA GLY A 6 -8.44 21.52 -5.15
C GLY A 6 -7.96 20.40 -6.06
N LYS A 7 -6.91 19.65 -5.68
CA LYS A 7 -6.42 18.48 -6.41
C LYS A 7 -7.24 17.22 -6.09
N THR A 8 -7.01 16.15 -6.83
CA THR A 8 -7.77 14.89 -6.69
C THR A 8 -6.86 13.75 -6.28
N ALA A 9 -7.31 12.95 -5.32
CA ALA A 9 -6.68 11.70 -4.90
C ALA A 9 -7.55 10.49 -5.24
N PHE A 10 -6.91 9.39 -5.64
CA PHE A 10 -7.49 8.06 -5.78
C PHE A 10 -6.85 7.14 -4.74
N VAL A 11 -7.66 6.43 -3.95
CA VAL A 11 -7.17 5.62 -2.83
C VAL A 11 -7.77 4.22 -2.89
N THR A 12 -6.96 3.18 -3.12
CA THR A 12 -7.39 1.78 -3.07
C THR A 12 -7.39 1.23 -1.64
N GLY A 13 -8.27 0.26 -1.35
CA GLY A 13 -8.50 -0.20 0.02
C GLY A 13 -9.14 0.88 0.90
N GLY A 14 -9.95 1.75 0.28
CA GLY A 14 -10.48 2.98 0.88
C GLY A 14 -11.67 2.77 1.83
N ALA A 15 -12.20 1.57 1.93
CA ALA A 15 -13.37 1.28 2.77
C ALA A 15 -13.03 1.17 4.27
N SER A 16 -11.76 0.96 4.63
CA SER A 16 -11.35 0.75 6.03
C SER A 16 -9.87 1.04 6.28
N GLY A 17 -9.46 1.02 7.54
CA GLY A 17 -8.06 1.04 7.97
C GLY A 17 -7.26 2.25 7.44
N ILE A 18 -6.04 2.00 6.96
CA ILE A 18 -5.13 3.05 6.47
C ILE A 18 -5.71 3.76 5.24
N GLY A 19 -6.33 3.02 4.30
CA GLY A 19 -6.91 3.61 3.10
C GLY A 19 -8.05 4.59 3.40
N PHE A 20 -8.97 4.23 4.29
CA PHE A 20 -10.03 5.12 4.76
C PHE A 20 -9.44 6.36 5.46
N ALA A 21 -8.44 6.17 6.33
CA ALA A 21 -7.78 7.26 7.02
C ALA A 21 -7.03 8.21 6.05
N LEU A 22 -6.37 7.67 5.01
CA LEU A 22 -5.76 8.47 3.94
C LEU A 22 -6.81 9.30 3.21
N GLY A 23 -7.93 8.67 2.80
CA GLY A 23 -9.02 9.37 2.15
C GLY A 23 -9.57 10.52 2.99
N ARG A 24 -9.77 10.30 4.29
CA ARG A 24 -10.21 11.33 5.24
C ARG A 24 -9.21 12.50 5.32
N VAL A 25 -7.93 12.21 5.61
CA VAL A 25 -6.92 13.27 5.80
C VAL A 25 -6.67 14.05 4.51
N LEU A 26 -6.73 13.41 3.34
CA LEU A 26 -6.64 14.09 2.05
C LEU A 26 -7.87 14.98 1.78
N ALA A 27 -9.07 14.52 2.15
CA ALA A 27 -10.28 15.34 2.06
C ALA A 27 -10.25 16.54 3.03
N GLU A 28 -9.77 16.35 4.26
CA GLU A 28 -9.52 17.43 5.23
C GLU A 28 -8.50 18.45 4.71
N ALA A 29 -7.53 18.00 3.88
CA ALA A 29 -6.58 18.88 3.19
C ALA A 29 -7.15 19.60 1.96
N GLY A 30 -8.45 19.47 1.69
CA GLY A 30 -9.14 20.14 0.59
C GLY A 30 -9.06 19.44 -0.77
N MET A 31 -8.61 18.17 -0.80
CA MET A 31 -8.60 17.38 -2.04
C MET A 31 -9.99 16.80 -2.34
N ASN A 32 -10.31 16.62 -3.62
CA ASN A 32 -11.34 15.67 -4.03
C ASN A 32 -10.80 14.24 -3.84
N VAL A 33 -11.59 13.32 -3.32
CA VAL A 33 -11.13 11.96 -3.02
C VAL A 33 -12.06 10.92 -3.63
N MET A 34 -11.49 9.98 -4.38
CA MET A 34 -12.15 8.75 -4.79
C MET A 34 -11.64 7.59 -3.94
N LEU A 35 -12.50 7.03 -3.10
CA LEU A 35 -12.25 5.79 -2.36
C LEU A 35 -12.61 4.60 -3.24
N ALA A 36 -11.66 3.71 -3.47
CA ALA A 36 -11.83 2.49 -4.25
C ALA A 36 -11.65 1.25 -3.37
N ASP A 37 -12.57 0.30 -3.42
CA ASP A 37 -12.50 -0.93 -2.65
C ASP A 37 -13.36 -2.02 -3.29
N ILE A 38 -13.08 -3.28 -2.98
CA ILE A 38 -13.91 -4.41 -3.38
C ILE A 38 -15.18 -4.51 -2.51
N GLU A 39 -15.14 -4.03 -1.27
CA GLU A 39 -16.23 -4.07 -0.30
C GLU A 39 -17.24 -2.91 -0.51
N ARG A 40 -18.08 -2.99 -1.52
CA ARG A 40 -19.07 -1.93 -1.88
C ARG A 40 -19.95 -1.44 -0.71
N PRO A 41 -20.52 -2.32 0.17
CA PRO A 41 -21.30 -1.86 1.32
C PRO A 41 -20.48 -1.04 2.32
N ALA A 42 -19.22 -1.44 2.57
CA ALA A 42 -18.32 -0.71 3.44
C ALA A 42 -17.93 0.66 2.85
N LEU A 43 -17.69 0.75 1.54
CA LEU A 43 -17.48 2.02 0.84
C LEU A 43 -18.66 2.99 1.00
N THR A 44 -19.88 2.49 0.83
CA THR A 44 -21.09 3.32 1.00
C THR A 44 -21.17 3.88 2.40
N SER A 45 -20.88 3.07 3.41
CA SER A 45 -20.86 3.50 4.82
C SER A 45 -19.75 4.51 5.10
N ALA A 46 -18.55 4.29 4.52
CA ALA A 46 -17.40 5.18 4.65
C ALA A 46 -17.70 6.59 4.10
N VAL A 47 -18.20 6.67 2.87
CA VAL A 47 -18.54 7.97 2.25
C VAL A 47 -19.65 8.67 3.01
N ARG A 48 -20.68 7.94 3.45
CA ARG A 48 -21.76 8.53 4.25
C ARG A 48 -21.21 9.13 5.56
N GLY A 49 -20.39 8.40 6.31
CA GLY A 49 -19.80 8.87 7.55
C GLY A 49 -18.96 10.14 7.35
N LEU A 50 -18.13 10.18 6.31
CA LEU A 50 -17.34 11.38 5.97
C LEU A 50 -18.23 12.57 5.58
N SER A 51 -19.32 12.32 4.84
CA SER A 51 -20.27 13.37 4.47
C SER A 51 -21.02 13.94 5.69
N GLU A 52 -21.40 13.09 6.64
CA GLU A 52 -22.01 13.50 7.91
C GLU A 52 -21.06 14.37 8.77
N GLU A 53 -19.74 14.18 8.61
CA GLU A 53 -18.70 15.00 9.22
C GLU A 53 -18.38 16.30 8.42
N GLY A 54 -19.09 16.55 7.30
CA GLY A 54 -18.90 17.74 6.46
C GLY A 54 -17.89 17.58 5.32
N LEU A 55 -17.28 16.41 5.14
CA LEU A 55 -16.35 16.11 4.04
C LEU A 55 -17.13 15.66 2.80
N THR A 56 -17.71 16.60 2.06
CA THR A 56 -18.59 16.33 0.91
C THR A 56 -17.85 16.13 -0.42
N ASN A 57 -16.52 16.31 -0.43
CA ASN A 57 -15.61 16.15 -1.57
C ASN A 57 -15.12 14.70 -1.73
N VAL A 58 -15.77 13.72 -1.07
CA VAL A 58 -15.42 12.29 -1.15
C VAL A 58 -16.48 11.53 -1.94
N ARG A 59 -16.03 10.66 -2.84
CA ARG A 59 -16.85 9.70 -3.59
C ARG A 59 -16.26 8.30 -3.49
N SER A 60 -16.99 7.31 -3.98
CA SER A 60 -16.50 5.93 -3.99
C SER A 60 -16.78 5.19 -5.28
N VAL A 61 -15.95 4.19 -5.58
CA VAL A 61 -16.10 3.28 -6.69
C VAL A 61 -15.71 1.86 -6.27
N GLY A 62 -16.48 0.85 -6.72
CA GLY A 62 -16.09 -0.55 -6.50
C GLY A 62 -14.89 -0.90 -7.39
N CYS A 63 -13.84 -1.52 -6.80
CA CYS A 63 -12.62 -1.86 -7.53
C CYS A 63 -11.97 -3.12 -6.94
N ASP A 64 -11.76 -4.14 -7.80
CA ASP A 64 -10.87 -5.26 -7.52
C ASP A 64 -9.49 -4.93 -8.11
N VAL A 65 -8.51 -4.61 -7.27
CA VAL A 65 -7.17 -4.23 -7.73
C VAL A 65 -6.40 -5.37 -8.40
N ALA A 66 -6.79 -6.62 -8.17
CA ALA A 66 -6.22 -7.79 -8.83
C ALA A 66 -6.71 -7.96 -10.28
N ASP A 67 -7.69 -7.18 -10.71
CA ASP A 67 -8.21 -7.13 -12.07
C ASP A 67 -7.86 -5.79 -12.73
N PRO A 68 -6.98 -5.76 -13.75
CA PRO A 68 -6.58 -4.51 -14.41
C PRO A 68 -7.77 -3.77 -15.05
N VAL A 69 -8.77 -4.47 -15.59
CA VAL A 69 -9.96 -3.84 -16.18
C VAL A 69 -10.77 -3.12 -15.11
N SER A 70 -10.91 -3.73 -13.92
CA SER A 70 -11.60 -3.09 -12.80
C SER A 70 -10.89 -1.82 -12.31
N VAL A 71 -9.55 -1.76 -12.40
CA VAL A 71 -8.77 -0.56 -12.07
C VAL A 71 -8.94 0.52 -13.14
N GLU A 72 -8.96 0.15 -14.42
CA GLU A 72 -9.24 1.06 -15.54
C GLU A 72 -10.64 1.68 -15.44
N ASP A 73 -11.68 0.87 -15.20
CA ASP A 73 -13.05 1.33 -14.98
C ASP A 73 -13.14 2.31 -13.79
N ALA A 74 -12.44 2.00 -12.70
CA ALA A 74 -12.41 2.87 -11.52
C ALA A 74 -11.69 4.21 -11.81
N ALA A 75 -10.65 4.19 -12.62
CA ALA A 75 -9.97 5.40 -13.07
C ALA A 75 -10.87 6.26 -13.95
N GLU A 76 -11.57 5.67 -14.93
CA GLU A 76 -12.53 6.38 -15.79
C GLU A 76 -13.64 7.04 -14.96
N ALA A 77 -14.21 6.31 -13.98
CA ALA A 77 -15.20 6.86 -13.08
C ALA A 77 -14.63 8.04 -12.26
N THR A 78 -13.36 7.99 -11.89
CA THR A 78 -12.68 9.06 -11.16
C THR A 78 -12.46 10.29 -12.06
N PHE A 79 -11.98 10.10 -13.28
CA PHE A 79 -11.82 11.19 -14.26
C PHE A 79 -13.16 11.84 -14.60
N LYS A 80 -14.22 11.07 -14.76
CA LYS A 80 -15.57 11.58 -14.98
C LYS A 80 -16.08 12.41 -13.81
N ALA A 81 -15.73 12.03 -12.57
CA ALA A 81 -16.20 12.72 -11.37
C ALA A 81 -15.43 14.01 -11.07
N PHE A 82 -14.11 14.05 -11.34
CA PHE A 82 -13.21 15.07 -10.84
C PHE A 82 -12.26 15.66 -11.91
N GLY A 83 -12.26 15.15 -13.13
CA GLY A 83 -11.46 15.62 -14.26
C GLY A 83 -10.04 15.06 -14.29
N ALA A 84 -9.23 15.32 -13.28
CA ALA A 84 -7.84 14.86 -13.21
C ALA A 84 -7.55 14.15 -11.89
N VAL A 85 -6.49 13.32 -11.85
CA VAL A 85 -5.95 12.69 -10.64
C VAL A 85 -4.50 13.13 -10.46
N HIS A 86 -4.16 13.55 -9.25
CA HIS A 86 -2.85 14.07 -8.88
C HIS A 86 -2.12 13.19 -7.86
N VAL A 87 -2.87 12.53 -6.96
CA VAL A 87 -2.32 11.62 -5.96
C VAL A 87 -2.96 10.25 -6.12
N VAL A 88 -2.14 9.21 -6.19
CA VAL A 88 -2.59 7.82 -6.23
C VAL A 88 -2.04 7.09 -5.02
N CYS A 89 -2.92 6.59 -4.16
CA CYS A 89 -2.55 5.76 -3.02
C CYS A 89 -2.91 4.29 -3.32
N ASN A 90 -1.93 3.53 -3.80
CA ASN A 90 -2.01 2.08 -3.95
C ASN A 90 -1.87 1.43 -2.58
N ASN A 91 -2.99 1.34 -1.86
CA ASN A 91 -3.00 0.92 -0.46
C ASN A 91 -3.71 -0.42 -0.23
N ALA A 92 -4.59 -0.86 -1.13
CA ALA A 92 -5.25 -2.16 -1.00
C ALA A 92 -4.24 -3.29 -0.76
N GLY A 93 -4.55 -4.17 0.18
CA GLY A 93 -3.68 -5.27 0.52
C GLY A 93 -4.35 -6.33 1.39
N VAL A 94 -3.83 -7.54 1.33
CA VAL A 94 -4.33 -8.70 2.06
C VAL A 94 -3.18 -9.41 2.78
N ALA A 95 -3.48 -10.05 3.90
CA ALA A 95 -2.58 -10.98 4.55
C ALA A 95 -2.68 -12.37 3.89
N GLY A 96 -1.63 -13.18 3.98
CA GLY A 96 -1.61 -14.50 3.31
C GLY A 96 -0.99 -15.62 4.14
N GLY A 97 -0.82 -15.41 5.45
CA GLY A 97 -0.16 -16.41 6.29
C GLY A 97 1.35 -16.55 6.04
N SER A 98 1.95 -17.57 6.63
CA SER A 98 3.37 -17.89 6.49
C SER A 98 3.59 -19.40 6.70
N GLY A 99 4.73 -19.90 6.22
CA GLY A 99 5.12 -21.32 6.31
C GLY A 99 5.34 -21.95 4.94
N ILE A 100 6.25 -22.91 4.85
CA ILE A 100 6.59 -23.57 3.58
C ILE A 100 5.46 -24.52 3.15
N ASP A 101 4.97 -25.31 4.10
CA ASP A 101 4.04 -26.41 3.83
C ASP A 101 2.56 -26.03 4.05
N ASP A 102 2.33 -24.87 4.66
CA ASP A 102 1.00 -24.45 5.12
C ASP A 102 0.25 -23.53 4.16
N ILE A 103 0.93 -23.02 3.12
CA ILE A 103 0.39 -22.01 2.22
C ILE A 103 0.31 -22.54 0.80
N SER A 104 -0.90 -22.62 0.26
CA SER A 104 -1.16 -23.07 -1.11
C SER A 104 -0.62 -22.11 -2.17
N VAL A 105 -0.36 -22.62 -3.37
CA VAL A 105 0.02 -21.81 -4.53
C VAL A 105 -1.08 -20.80 -4.87
N GLU A 106 -2.34 -21.16 -4.66
CA GLU A 106 -3.50 -20.30 -4.87
C GLU A 106 -3.49 -19.10 -3.91
N THR A 107 -3.08 -19.29 -2.66
CA THR A 107 -2.90 -18.20 -1.70
C THR A 107 -1.70 -17.33 -2.08
N TRP A 108 -0.59 -17.90 -2.56
CA TRP A 108 0.52 -17.13 -3.14
C TRP A 108 0.04 -16.24 -4.28
N ARG A 109 -0.71 -16.80 -5.24
CA ARG A 109 -1.27 -16.03 -6.38
C ARG A 109 -2.17 -14.91 -5.89
N TRP A 110 -3.13 -15.20 -5.02
CA TRP A 110 -4.03 -14.19 -4.46
C TRP A 110 -3.30 -13.02 -3.83
N VAL A 111 -2.31 -13.31 -2.97
CA VAL A 111 -1.55 -12.27 -2.27
C VAL A 111 -0.70 -11.45 -3.24
N LEU A 112 -0.04 -12.10 -4.20
CA LEU A 112 0.76 -11.39 -5.21
C LEU A 112 -0.12 -10.55 -6.14
N ASP A 113 -1.27 -11.07 -6.57
CA ASP A 113 -2.18 -10.35 -7.46
C ASP A 113 -2.76 -9.10 -6.77
N VAL A 114 -3.10 -9.18 -5.49
CA VAL A 114 -3.61 -8.01 -4.75
C VAL A 114 -2.47 -7.07 -4.36
N ASN A 115 -1.45 -7.57 -3.65
CA ASN A 115 -0.46 -6.71 -2.98
C ASN A 115 0.62 -6.15 -3.92
N LEU A 116 0.93 -6.84 -5.02
CA LEU A 116 1.97 -6.45 -5.98
C LEU A 116 1.36 -6.02 -7.31
N MET A 117 0.60 -6.92 -7.95
CA MET A 117 -0.01 -6.59 -9.25
C MET A 117 -1.01 -5.46 -9.14
N GLY A 118 -1.79 -5.39 -8.04
CA GLY A 118 -2.70 -4.27 -7.78
C GLY A 118 -1.98 -2.92 -7.70
N VAL A 119 -0.79 -2.87 -7.10
CA VAL A 119 0.05 -1.66 -7.11
C VAL A 119 0.53 -1.34 -8.53
N LEU A 120 0.98 -2.35 -9.28
CA LEU A 120 1.41 -2.17 -10.67
C LEU A 120 0.26 -1.66 -11.56
N HIS A 121 -0.94 -2.22 -11.41
CA HIS A 121 -2.13 -1.78 -12.16
C HIS A 121 -2.43 -0.31 -11.88
N GLY A 122 -2.44 0.10 -10.59
CA GLY A 122 -2.65 1.51 -10.23
C GLY A 122 -1.60 2.43 -10.84
N VAL A 123 -0.31 2.08 -10.75
CA VAL A 123 0.76 2.86 -11.38
C VAL A 123 0.55 2.96 -12.90
N ARG A 124 0.32 1.83 -13.59
CA ARG A 124 0.17 1.81 -15.06
C ARG A 124 -1.03 2.58 -15.55
N THR A 125 -2.14 2.51 -14.84
CA THR A 125 -3.38 3.19 -15.21
C THR A 125 -3.30 4.70 -15.02
N PHE A 126 -2.77 5.17 -13.88
CA PHE A 126 -2.81 6.59 -13.54
C PHE A 126 -1.60 7.39 -14.00
N LEU A 127 -0.40 6.80 -14.05
CA LEU A 127 0.83 7.54 -14.37
C LEU A 127 0.81 8.24 -15.74
N PRO A 128 0.28 7.63 -16.84
CA PRO A 128 0.14 8.33 -18.11
C PRO A 128 -0.70 9.61 -18.01
N HIS A 129 -1.78 9.57 -17.23
CA HIS A 129 -2.66 10.72 -17.02
C HIS A 129 -2.01 11.81 -16.17
N ILE A 130 -1.29 11.42 -15.10
CA ILE A 130 -0.55 12.36 -14.26
C ILE A 130 0.54 13.07 -15.08
N ARG A 131 1.24 12.36 -15.95
CA ARG A 131 2.20 12.96 -16.89
C ARG A 131 1.52 13.87 -17.89
N GLY A 132 0.36 13.45 -18.42
CA GLY A 132 -0.34 14.13 -19.50
C GLY A 132 -0.89 15.51 -19.11
N HIS A 133 -1.38 15.70 -17.88
CA HIS A 133 -1.91 16.99 -17.45
C HIS A 133 -0.81 17.99 -17.00
N GLY A 134 0.41 17.54 -16.71
CA GLY A 134 1.55 18.40 -16.42
C GLY A 134 1.45 19.26 -15.14
N GLN A 135 0.54 18.93 -14.21
CA GLN A 135 0.31 19.69 -12.98
C GLN A 135 1.07 19.11 -11.78
N GLY A 136 2.06 18.24 -12.04
CA GLY A 136 2.73 17.46 -11.03
C GLY A 136 1.85 16.35 -10.45
N GLY A 137 2.41 15.52 -9.59
CA GLY A 137 1.66 14.44 -8.96
C GLY A 137 2.44 13.68 -7.91
N HIS A 138 1.78 12.69 -7.28
CA HIS A 138 2.43 11.85 -6.30
C HIS A 138 1.84 10.44 -6.27
N ILE A 139 2.69 9.42 -6.16
CA ILE A 139 2.29 8.02 -6.03
C ILE A 139 2.71 7.51 -4.66
N VAL A 140 1.75 7.02 -3.89
CA VAL A 140 1.98 6.37 -2.60
C VAL A 140 1.74 4.88 -2.76
N ASN A 141 2.74 4.06 -2.46
CA ASN A 141 2.61 2.60 -2.46
C ASN A 141 2.72 2.06 -1.04
N THR A 142 1.73 1.32 -0.59
CA THR A 142 1.73 0.72 0.75
C THR A 142 2.46 -0.62 0.74
N ALA A 143 3.71 -0.61 1.21
CA ALA A 143 4.49 -1.79 1.51
C ALA A 143 4.22 -2.31 2.94
N SER A 144 5.24 -2.56 3.72
CA SER A 144 5.21 -2.97 5.13
C SER A 144 6.63 -2.99 5.70
N MET A 145 6.79 -3.00 7.02
CA MET A 145 8.03 -3.42 7.66
C MET A 145 8.44 -4.84 7.24
N ALA A 146 7.48 -5.72 6.95
CA ALA A 146 7.72 -7.04 6.36
C ALA A 146 8.27 -7.00 4.91
N GLY A 147 8.34 -5.83 4.27
CA GLY A 147 9.06 -5.58 3.02
C GLY A 147 10.51 -5.13 3.22
N MET A 148 10.93 -4.93 4.45
CA MET A 148 12.28 -4.49 4.83
C MET A 148 13.08 -5.59 5.51
N ASN A 149 12.41 -6.52 6.20
CA ASN A 149 12.99 -7.70 6.84
C ASN A 149 12.11 -8.95 6.62
N SER A 150 12.63 -10.13 6.91
CA SER A 150 11.92 -11.40 6.73
C SER A 150 11.34 -11.94 8.03
N GLY A 151 10.91 -11.07 8.94
CA GLY A 151 10.41 -11.43 10.27
C GLY A 151 9.19 -12.38 10.26
N LEU A 152 8.44 -12.45 9.18
CA LEU A 152 7.33 -13.41 8.99
C LEU A 152 7.79 -14.75 8.38
N GLY A 153 9.09 -14.94 8.15
CA GLY A 153 9.64 -16.14 7.51
C GLY A 153 9.21 -16.26 6.03
N PHE A 154 9.04 -17.51 5.56
CA PHE A 154 8.62 -17.78 4.18
C PHE A 154 7.13 -17.42 4.01
N SER A 155 6.87 -16.33 3.32
CA SER A 155 5.53 -15.74 3.25
C SER A 155 5.29 -15.00 1.93
N PRO A 156 4.16 -15.23 1.25
CA PRO A 156 3.76 -14.44 0.08
C PRO A 156 3.58 -12.96 0.43
N TYR A 157 3.15 -12.66 1.65
CA TYR A 157 3.00 -11.29 2.12
C TYR A 157 4.34 -10.56 2.13
N SER A 158 5.37 -11.10 2.83
CA SER A 158 6.68 -10.49 2.86
C SER A 158 7.28 -10.35 1.46
N ALA A 159 7.21 -11.41 0.65
CA ALA A 159 7.70 -11.38 -0.74
C ALA A 159 7.05 -10.25 -1.56
N SER A 160 5.70 -10.11 -1.47
CA SER A 160 4.99 -9.04 -2.16
C SER A 160 5.42 -7.65 -1.67
N LYS A 161 5.63 -7.48 -0.36
CA LYS A 161 5.99 -6.18 0.22
C LYS A 161 7.43 -5.78 -0.06
N PHE A 162 8.38 -6.73 -0.14
CA PHE A 162 9.73 -6.50 -0.67
C PHE A 162 9.70 -6.03 -2.12
N ALA A 163 8.89 -6.67 -2.95
CA ALA A 163 8.73 -6.28 -4.36
C ALA A 163 8.14 -4.86 -4.50
N VAL A 164 7.16 -4.48 -3.66
CA VAL A 164 6.60 -3.11 -3.66
C VAL A 164 7.64 -2.08 -3.23
N VAL A 165 8.50 -2.36 -2.25
CA VAL A 165 9.60 -1.47 -1.88
C VAL A 165 10.52 -1.23 -3.08
N ASN A 166 11.06 -2.31 -3.67
CA ASN A 166 11.96 -2.21 -4.81
C ASN A 166 11.31 -1.49 -6.01
N MET A 167 10.06 -1.81 -6.32
CA MET A 167 9.32 -1.15 -7.40
C MET A 167 9.15 0.35 -7.13
N SER A 168 8.91 0.75 -5.88
CA SER A 168 8.75 2.16 -5.50
C SER A 168 10.06 2.94 -5.60
N GLU A 169 11.18 2.33 -5.20
CA GLU A 169 12.52 2.91 -5.35
C GLU A 169 12.86 3.14 -6.82
N GLY A 170 12.66 2.11 -7.66
CA GLY A 170 12.88 2.21 -9.11
C GLY A 170 11.98 3.25 -9.77
N LEU A 171 10.71 3.33 -9.35
CA LEU A 171 9.76 4.32 -9.84
C LEU A 171 10.19 5.75 -9.44
N ALA A 172 10.64 5.96 -8.21
CA ALA A 172 11.13 7.25 -7.74
C ALA A 172 12.33 7.74 -8.57
N MET A 173 13.28 6.85 -8.86
CA MET A 173 14.43 7.17 -9.72
C MET A 173 14.00 7.61 -11.12
N GLN A 174 13.02 6.91 -11.71
CA GLN A 174 12.53 7.21 -13.07
C GLN A 174 11.68 8.49 -13.14
N LEU A 175 10.98 8.83 -12.06
CA LEU A 175 10.09 10.00 -12.02
C LEU A 175 10.76 11.27 -11.47
N ALA A 176 11.96 11.17 -10.90
CA ALA A 176 12.69 12.30 -10.36
C ALA A 176 12.80 13.52 -11.31
N PRO A 177 12.94 13.34 -12.66
CA PRO A 177 12.96 14.48 -13.58
C PRO A 177 11.59 15.09 -13.89
N LEU A 178 10.48 14.51 -13.40
CA LEU A 178 9.12 14.80 -13.86
C LEU A 178 8.32 15.30 -12.67
N ASP A 179 8.51 16.27 -11.96
CA ASP A 179 7.67 16.81 -10.84
C ASP A 179 6.54 15.82 -10.35
N ILE A 180 6.89 14.53 -10.27
CA ILE A 180 6.04 13.43 -9.79
C ILE A 180 6.78 12.70 -8.69
N GLY A 181 6.30 12.86 -7.46
CA GLY A 181 6.88 12.23 -6.29
C GLY A 181 6.44 10.78 -6.11
N VAL A 182 7.21 10.05 -5.32
CA VAL A 182 6.88 8.68 -4.91
C VAL A 182 7.15 8.52 -3.42
N THR A 183 6.19 7.95 -2.71
CA THR A 183 6.34 7.54 -1.31
C THR A 183 6.05 6.07 -1.15
N VAL A 184 6.93 5.34 -0.50
CA VAL A 184 6.69 3.98 -0.02
C VAL A 184 6.37 4.00 1.47
N LEU A 185 5.14 3.64 1.81
CA LEU A 185 4.70 3.51 3.19
C LEU A 185 5.06 2.11 3.70
N CYS A 186 5.85 2.04 4.77
CA CYS A 186 6.29 0.82 5.44
C CYS A 186 5.70 0.73 6.86
N PRO A 187 4.41 0.36 7.02
CA PRO A 187 3.83 0.25 8.34
C PRO A 187 4.30 -1.02 9.06
N GLY A 188 4.42 -0.91 10.40
CA GLY A 188 4.39 -2.05 11.31
C GLY A 188 2.94 -2.39 11.69
N PHE A 189 2.66 -2.56 12.98
CA PHE A 189 1.31 -2.85 13.45
C PHE A 189 0.44 -1.58 13.51
N VAL A 190 -0.67 -1.61 12.76
CA VAL A 190 -1.65 -0.51 12.68
C VAL A 190 -3.03 -1.12 12.86
N ARG A 191 -3.90 -0.52 13.68
CA ARG A 191 -5.27 -1.01 13.94
C ARG A 191 -6.11 -1.02 12.67
N THR A 192 -6.11 -2.16 11.99
CA THR A 192 -6.84 -2.40 10.74
C THR A 192 -7.44 -3.79 10.73
N ARG A 193 -8.27 -4.07 9.73
CA ARG A 193 -8.88 -5.39 9.52
C ARG A 193 -8.12 -6.28 8.54
N ILE A 194 -6.81 -6.03 8.35
CA ILE A 194 -6.01 -6.78 7.37
C ILE A 194 -5.98 -8.29 7.65
N TRP A 195 -6.05 -8.70 8.92
CA TRP A 195 -6.05 -10.12 9.31
C TRP A 195 -7.34 -10.84 9.00
N GLU A 196 -8.41 -10.10 8.71
CA GLU A 196 -9.70 -10.61 8.25
C GLU A 196 -9.81 -10.62 6.73
N SER A 197 -8.74 -10.36 5.98
CA SER A 197 -8.77 -10.14 4.53
C SER A 197 -9.24 -11.34 3.73
N THR A 198 -9.24 -12.55 4.29
CA THR A 198 -9.83 -13.75 3.67
C THR A 198 -11.31 -13.59 3.30
N ARG A 199 -12.06 -12.69 3.96
CA ARG A 199 -13.44 -12.33 3.60
C ARG A 199 -13.55 -11.73 2.19
N ASN A 200 -12.46 -11.17 1.67
CA ASN A 200 -12.36 -10.52 0.36
C ASN A 200 -11.70 -11.43 -0.70
N ARG A 201 -11.44 -12.71 -0.36
CA ARG A 201 -10.82 -13.65 -1.29
C ARG A 201 -11.82 -14.03 -2.37
N GLN A 202 -11.46 -13.77 -3.61
CA GLN A 202 -12.30 -14.10 -4.76
C GLN A 202 -12.30 -15.62 -5.03
N GLU A 203 -13.42 -16.14 -5.53
CA GLU A 203 -13.63 -17.59 -5.80
C GLU A 203 -12.56 -18.19 -6.72
N ARG A 204 -12.01 -17.40 -7.65
CA ARG A 204 -10.94 -17.83 -8.57
C ARG A 204 -9.67 -18.32 -7.87
N TYR A 205 -9.46 -17.98 -6.62
CA TYR A 205 -8.30 -18.42 -5.83
C TYR A 205 -8.60 -19.59 -4.91
N GLY A 206 -9.80 -20.18 -5.00
CA GLY A 206 -10.23 -21.29 -4.15
C GLY A 206 -10.38 -20.91 -2.66
N PRO A 207 -10.63 -21.91 -1.79
CA PRO A 207 -10.84 -21.68 -0.37
C PRO A 207 -9.54 -21.22 0.33
N PRO A 208 -9.64 -20.49 1.46
CA PRO A 208 -8.48 -20.13 2.27
C PRO A 208 -7.84 -21.36 2.92
N ASP A 209 -6.52 -21.29 3.16
CA ASP A 209 -5.78 -22.36 3.81
C ASP A 209 -6.20 -22.55 5.27
N SER A 210 -6.35 -23.79 5.71
CA SER A 210 -6.88 -24.12 7.03
C SER A 210 -5.97 -23.74 8.20
N HIS A 211 -4.65 -23.64 7.97
CA HIS A 211 -3.65 -23.35 9.01
C HIS A 211 -3.39 -21.86 9.21
N ALA A 212 -3.91 -20.98 8.36
CA ALA A 212 -3.76 -19.52 8.48
C ALA A 212 -4.30 -18.95 9.82
N SER A 213 -5.12 -19.71 10.56
CA SER A 213 -5.89 -19.22 11.70
C SER A 213 -5.08 -18.96 12.98
N LYS A 214 -4.02 -19.74 13.30
CA LYS A 214 -3.28 -19.58 14.57
C LYS A 214 -2.36 -18.38 14.57
N LEU A 215 -1.58 -18.20 13.51
CA LEU A 215 -0.72 -17.02 13.35
C LEU A 215 -1.58 -15.76 13.19
N ALA A 216 -2.65 -15.84 12.40
CA ALA A 216 -3.59 -14.74 12.23
C ALA A 216 -4.17 -14.23 13.56
N ALA A 217 -4.54 -15.13 14.48
CA ALA A 217 -5.06 -14.75 15.79
C ALA A 217 -4.02 -14.02 16.67
N THR A 218 -2.75 -14.39 16.59
CA THR A 218 -1.66 -13.72 17.32
C THR A 218 -1.38 -12.34 16.72
N LEU A 219 -1.29 -12.27 15.41
CA LEU A 219 -1.05 -11.02 14.68
C LEU A 219 -2.24 -10.05 14.79
N ALA A 220 -3.47 -10.58 14.86
CA ALA A 220 -4.67 -9.76 15.12
C ALA A 220 -4.56 -9.02 16.46
N LYS A 221 -4.14 -9.69 17.54
CA LYS A 221 -3.94 -9.06 18.86
C LYS A 221 -2.87 -7.96 18.84
N LEU A 222 -1.76 -8.18 18.13
CA LEU A 222 -0.73 -7.17 17.96
C LEU A 222 -1.23 -5.98 17.14
N ASN A 223 -2.05 -6.24 16.15
CA ASN A 223 -2.67 -5.22 15.32
C ASN A 223 -3.69 -4.36 16.12
N ASP A 224 -4.46 -4.97 17.03
CA ASP A 224 -5.42 -4.26 17.89
C ASP A 224 -4.72 -3.27 18.83
N SER A 225 -3.49 -3.58 19.27
CA SER A 225 -2.64 -2.68 20.05
C SER A 225 -1.81 -1.72 19.19
N GLY A 226 -1.92 -1.81 17.87
CA GLY A 226 -1.14 -1.03 16.91
C GLY A 226 -1.50 0.45 16.86
N LEU A 227 -0.78 1.18 16.02
CA LEU A 227 -0.97 2.61 15.83
C LEU A 227 -2.36 2.94 15.26
N ASP A 228 -2.83 4.15 15.54
CA ASP A 228 -4.04 4.68 14.93
C ASP A 228 -3.80 4.95 13.42
N PRO A 229 -4.66 4.42 12.52
CA PRO A 229 -4.59 4.71 11.10
C PRO A 229 -4.58 6.20 10.74
N LEU A 230 -5.25 7.05 11.50
CA LEU A 230 -5.25 8.50 11.26
C LEU A 230 -3.86 9.12 11.47
N GLY A 231 -3.12 8.67 12.49
CA GLY A 231 -1.74 9.10 12.71
C GLY A 231 -0.84 8.73 11.54
N VAL A 232 -1.01 7.50 11.04
CA VAL A 232 -0.28 7.02 9.85
C VAL A 232 -0.63 7.85 8.61
N ALA A 233 -1.91 8.10 8.36
CA ALA A 233 -2.36 8.90 7.23
C ALA A 233 -1.80 10.33 7.25
N ARG A 234 -1.81 11.00 8.42
CA ARG A 234 -1.21 12.34 8.57
C ARG A 234 0.28 12.35 8.24
N ARG A 235 1.02 11.32 8.65
CA ARG A 235 2.44 11.17 8.33
C ARG A 235 2.67 10.99 6.82
N VAL A 236 1.83 10.18 6.15
CA VAL A 236 1.88 10.02 4.69
C VAL A 236 1.58 11.33 3.97
N VAL A 237 0.56 12.07 4.39
CA VAL A 237 0.21 13.37 3.76
C VAL A 237 1.33 14.40 3.94
N ALA A 238 2.04 14.39 5.07
CA ALA A 238 3.24 15.21 5.25
C ALA A 238 4.35 14.78 4.26
N ALA A 239 4.59 13.48 4.11
CA ALA A 239 5.57 12.94 3.17
C ALA A 239 5.26 13.30 1.71
N ILE A 240 3.98 13.28 1.31
CA ILE A 240 3.55 13.74 -0.03
C ILE A 240 3.96 15.21 -0.24
N ARG A 241 3.70 16.09 0.74
CA ARG A 241 4.06 17.50 0.64
C ARG A 241 5.57 17.74 0.53
N GLU A 242 6.35 16.95 1.25
CA GLU A 242 7.81 17.06 1.36
C GLU A 242 8.56 16.21 0.34
N ASN A 243 7.83 15.41 -0.46
CA ASN A 243 8.38 14.45 -1.43
C ASN A 243 9.35 13.44 -0.79
N GLU A 244 9.01 12.93 0.39
CA GLU A 244 9.79 11.90 1.07
C GLU A 244 9.54 10.51 0.45
N LEU A 245 10.62 9.78 0.13
CA LEU A 245 10.50 8.44 -0.43
C LEU A 245 10.00 7.42 0.59
N TYR A 246 10.50 7.43 1.83
CA TYR A 246 10.15 6.44 2.84
C TYR A 246 9.31 7.02 3.97
N VAL A 247 8.23 6.32 4.30
CA VAL A 247 7.46 6.56 5.52
C VAL A 247 7.46 5.29 6.37
N PHE A 248 8.21 5.33 7.46
CA PHE A 248 8.18 4.31 8.49
C PHE A 248 7.23 4.74 9.61
N THR A 249 6.40 3.81 10.07
CA THR A 249 5.51 4.07 11.23
C THR A 249 6.12 3.59 12.54
N HIS A 250 7.10 2.67 12.47
CA HIS A 250 7.83 2.11 13.58
C HIS A 250 9.32 2.30 13.32
N ALA A 251 9.96 3.12 14.14
CA ALA A 251 11.37 3.50 13.99
C ALA A 251 12.15 3.34 15.31
N GLY A 252 11.63 2.58 16.27
CA GLY A 252 12.31 2.27 17.53
C GLY A 252 13.59 1.45 17.33
N PRO A 253 14.45 1.38 18.35
CA PRO A 253 15.74 0.70 18.27
C PRO A 253 15.63 -0.77 17.84
N GLU A 254 14.57 -1.48 18.25
CA GLU A 254 14.30 -2.87 17.89
C GLU A 254 14.10 -3.04 16.37
N TRP A 255 13.28 -2.19 15.74
CA TRP A 255 13.04 -2.22 14.30
C TRP A 255 14.28 -1.86 13.49
N ARG A 256 15.02 -0.84 13.97
CA ARG A 256 16.28 -0.43 13.37
C ARG A 256 17.32 -1.53 13.43
N SER A 257 17.47 -2.19 14.58
CA SER A 257 18.43 -3.29 14.77
C SER A 257 18.19 -4.45 13.81
N GLU A 258 16.93 -4.82 13.55
CA GLU A 258 16.60 -5.87 12.56
C GLU A 258 17.08 -5.51 11.15
N LEU A 259 16.90 -4.26 10.73
CA LEU A 259 17.40 -3.80 9.43
C LEU A 259 18.93 -3.78 9.38
N GLU A 260 19.58 -3.30 10.43
CA GLU A 260 21.05 -3.28 10.53
C GLU A 260 21.64 -4.69 10.44
N VAL A 261 21.03 -5.68 11.11
CA VAL A 261 21.46 -7.09 11.03
C VAL A 261 21.37 -7.60 9.58
N ARG A 262 20.25 -7.33 8.90
CA ARG A 262 20.06 -7.74 7.50
C ARG A 262 21.10 -7.09 6.58
N PHE A 263 21.25 -5.77 6.62
CA PHE A 263 22.19 -5.05 5.76
C PHE A 263 23.64 -5.43 6.05
N ASN A 264 24.03 -5.55 7.31
CA ASN A 264 25.37 -6.00 7.69
C ASN A 264 25.67 -7.43 7.22
N THR A 265 24.66 -8.30 7.14
CA THR A 265 24.83 -9.66 6.62
C THR A 265 25.11 -9.62 5.11
N ILE A 266 24.40 -8.78 4.37
CA ILE A 266 24.59 -8.58 2.93
C ILE A 266 26.00 -8.00 2.66
N LEU A 267 26.38 -6.93 3.38
CA LEU A 267 27.67 -6.27 3.20
C LEU A 267 28.83 -7.22 3.50
N ARG A 268 28.76 -7.98 4.59
CA ARG A 268 29.81 -9.00 4.91
C ARG A 268 29.94 -10.05 3.81
N ALA A 269 28.84 -10.47 3.18
CA ALA A 269 28.89 -11.41 2.06
C ALA A 269 29.59 -10.78 0.83
N MET A 270 29.34 -9.50 0.56
CA MET A 270 30.02 -8.74 -0.51
C MET A 270 31.52 -8.61 -0.24
N ASP A 271 31.90 -8.27 1.01
CA ASP A 271 33.32 -8.16 1.42
C ASP A 271 34.05 -9.50 1.25
N SER A 272 33.39 -10.61 1.62
CA SER A 272 33.93 -11.96 1.45
C SER A 272 34.13 -12.30 -0.02
N ALA A 273 33.17 -11.95 -0.91
CA ALA A 273 33.30 -12.17 -2.34
C ALA A 273 34.47 -11.35 -2.93
N ALA A 274 34.59 -10.07 -2.58
CA ALA A 274 35.68 -9.22 -3.04
C ALA A 274 37.08 -9.71 -2.59
N ALA A 275 37.16 -10.29 -1.39
CA ALA A 275 38.41 -10.93 -0.92
C ALA A 275 38.77 -12.20 -1.73
N SER A 276 37.75 -12.95 -2.17
CA SER A 276 37.92 -14.17 -2.98
C SER A 276 38.32 -13.87 -4.45
N GLU A 277 37.84 -12.79 -5.04
CA GLU A 277 38.21 -12.36 -6.40
C GLU A 277 39.68 -11.98 -6.51
N LYS A 278 40.36 -11.62 -5.42
CA LYS A 278 41.84 -11.41 -5.40
C LYS A 278 42.62 -12.70 -5.43
N LEU A 279 41.99 -13.87 -5.43
CA LEU A 279 42.58 -15.19 -5.50
C LEU A 279 42.44 -15.82 -6.90
N VAL A 280 41.80 -15.15 -7.86
CA VAL A 280 41.65 -15.49 -9.25
C VAL A 280 42.48 -14.51 -10.12
#